data_621499594b6c719f76e0aef5ae00f081
#
_entry.id   621499594b6c719f76e0aef5ae00f081
#
_cell.length_a   1.000
_cell.length_b   1.000
_cell.length_c   1.000
_cell.angle_alpha   90.00
_cell.angle_beta   90.00
_cell.angle_gamma   90.00
#
_symmetry.space_group_name_H-M   'P 1'
#
loop_
_entity.id
_entity.type
_entity.pdbx_description
1 polymer ?
#
loop_
_entity_poly.entity_id
_entity_poly.type
_entity_poly.pdbx_seq_one_letter_code
_entity_poly.pdbx_strand_id
1 'polypeptide(L)'
;MHVWIILDGNRRRAKQRNLPSIQGHLAGAERLESTIKYGFEKGIDIITVYGFSTENRNRDPSEVEGLMKIFLDYLSAMIPRLENQEIKVNILGDKSAFSPDLQHIMQQLEDSTAKKSWHIFNLCLNYGGRAELLQAMQRLANEVQKGNLQPTDINETLISNYLYTKGQPDPDLIIRTSGENRLSGFLTWQSTYAELIFTKTLRPDFSEEVFDECLTEYEKRHRRFGK
;
A
#
# COMPACT_ATOMS: atom_id res chain seq x y z
N MET A 1 -0.78 15.69 -2.56
CA MET A 1 -1.46 14.62 -3.33
C MET A 1 -1.16 13.27 -2.73
N HIS A 2 -2.14 12.37 -2.61
CA HIS A 2 -1.99 11.00 -2.13
C HIS A 2 -2.33 10.00 -3.26
N VAL A 3 -1.35 9.22 -3.71
CA VAL A 3 -1.51 8.23 -4.78
C VAL A 3 -1.40 6.82 -4.22
N TRP A 4 -2.34 5.95 -4.61
CA TRP A 4 -2.34 4.55 -4.26
C TRP A 4 -2.09 3.67 -5.48
N ILE A 5 -1.27 2.63 -5.31
CA ILE A 5 -0.88 1.76 -6.42
C ILE A 5 -1.13 0.30 -6.05
N ILE A 6 -1.99 -0.36 -6.82
CA ILE A 6 -2.19 -1.81 -6.74
C ILE A 6 -1.22 -2.47 -7.71
N LEU A 7 -0.21 -3.14 -7.16
CA LEU A 7 0.89 -3.77 -7.89
C LEU A 7 0.46 -5.12 -8.48
N ASP A 8 -0.21 -5.12 -9.63
CA ASP A 8 -0.68 -6.35 -10.26
C ASP A 8 0.10 -6.64 -11.57
N GLY A 9 0.26 -7.94 -11.89
CA GLY A 9 0.86 -8.40 -13.14
C GLY A 9 2.22 -9.10 -13.01
N ASN A 10 2.85 -9.16 -11.84
CA ASN A 10 4.16 -9.80 -11.64
C ASN A 10 4.20 -11.24 -12.15
N ARG A 11 3.24 -12.08 -11.74
CA ARG A 11 3.12 -13.50 -12.18
C ARG A 11 2.85 -13.62 -13.69
N ARG A 12 1.98 -12.75 -14.23
CA ARG A 12 1.66 -12.74 -15.66
C ARG A 12 2.90 -12.39 -16.49
N ARG A 13 3.70 -11.42 -16.02
CA ARG A 13 4.94 -11.01 -16.68
C ARG A 13 5.99 -12.13 -16.66
N ALA A 14 6.15 -12.82 -15.54
CA ALA A 14 7.03 -13.99 -15.44
C ALA A 14 6.58 -15.07 -16.43
N LYS A 15 5.28 -15.42 -16.45
CA LYS A 15 4.72 -16.43 -17.38
C LYS A 15 4.95 -16.06 -18.84
N GLN A 16 4.78 -14.81 -19.25
CA GLN A 16 5.05 -14.35 -20.62
C GLN A 16 6.51 -14.54 -21.05
N ARG A 17 7.43 -14.54 -20.08
CA ARG A 17 8.87 -14.76 -20.29
C ARG A 17 9.35 -16.18 -19.99
N ASN A 18 8.43 -17.10 -19.74
CA ASN A 18 8.74 -18.47 -19.34
C ASN A 18 9.64 -18.54 -18.08
N LEU A 19 9.43 -17.64 -17.11
CA LEU A 19 10.16 -17.55 -15.87
C LEU A 19 9.29 -18.01 -14.68
N PRO A 20 9.89 -18.48 -13.59
CA PRO A 20 9.19 -18.73 -12.33
C PRO A 20 8.54 -17.46 -11.79
N SER A 21 7.37 -17.59 -11.11
CA SER A 21 6.61 -16.48 -10.55
C SER A 21 7.46 -15.54 -9.68
N ILE A 22 8.40 -16.10 -8.91
CA ILE A 22 9.29 -15.36 -8.03
C ILE A 22 10.15 -14.32 -8.78
N GLN A 23 10.58 -14.62 -10.00
CA GLN A 23 11.34 -13.67 -10.84
C GLN A 23 10.49 -12.46 -11.23
N GLY A 24 9.19 -12.66 -11.44
CA GLY A 24 8.26 -11.56 -11.66
C GLY A 24 8.10 -10.67 -10.43
N HIS A 25 8.08 -11.27 -9.24
CA HIS A 25 8.00 -10.52 -7.98
C HIS A 25 9.28 -9.73 -7.70
N LEU A 26 10.46 -10.30 -7.96
CA LEU A 26 11.73 -9.58 -7.86
C LEU A 26 11.79 -8.37 -8.80
N ALA A 27 11.48 -8.57 -10.08
CA ALA A 27 11.43 -7.46 -11.04
C ALA A 27 10.41 -6.39 -10.64
N GLY A 28 9.27 -6.78 -10.05
CA GLY A 28 8.29 -5.84 -9.52
C GLY A 28 8.79 -5.06 -8.29
N ALA A 29 9.57 -5.70 -7.42
CA ALA A 29 10.18 -5.02 -6.26
C ALA A 29 11.26 -4.01 -6.68
N GLU A 30 12.14 -4.37 -7.62
CA GLU A 30 13.14 -3.46 -8.19
C GLU A 30 12.48 -2.21 -8.81
N ARG A 31 11.40 -2.40 -9.56
CA ARG A 31 10.65 -1.28 -10.15
C ARG A 31 9.98 -0.39 -9.10
N LEU A 32 9.67 -0.92 -7.91
CA LEU A 32 8.95 -0.18 -6.87
C LEU A 32 9.76 1.04 -6.39
N GLU A 33 11.05 0.89 -6.16
CA GLU A 33 11.91 1.96 -5.69
C GLU A 33 11.94 3.14 -6.67
N SER A 34 12.15 2.85 -7.98
CA SER A 34 12.12 3.88 -9.02
C SER A 34 10.75 4.56 -9.13
N THR A 35 9.65 3.80 -9.02
CA THR A 35 8.29 4.35 -9.05
C THR A 35 8.04 5.32 -7.87
N ILE A 36 8.47 4.95 -6.65
CA ILE A 36 8.28 5.79 -5.46
C ILE A 36 9.09 7.07 -5.59
N LYS A 37 10.38 6.93 -5.92
CA LYS A 37 11.27 8.08 -6.12
C LYS A 37 10.72 9.05 -7.15
N TYR A 38 10.37 8.56 -8.31
CA TYR A 38 9.79 9.37 -9.39
C TYR A 38 8.48 10.05 -8.97
N GLY A 39 7.60 9.34 -8.27
CA GLY A 39 6.35 9.94 -7.76
C GLY A 39 6.60 11.10 -6.81
N PHE A 40 7.58 11.00 -5.91
CA PHE A 40 7.97 12.09 -5.02
C PHE A 40 8.61 13.26 -5.78
N GLU A 41 9.44 12.99 -6.79
CA GLU A 41 9.99 14.02 -7.69
C GLU A 41 8.89 14.78 -8.48
N LYS A 42 7.75 14.14 -8.75
CA LYS A 42 6.55 14.76 -9.35
C LYS A 42 5.68 15.54 -8.35
N GLY A 43 6.09 15.66 -7.08
CA GLY A 43 5.38 16.42 -6.06
C GLY A 43 4.22 15.65 -5.40
N ILE A 44 4.22 14.33 -5.48
CA ILE A 44 3.29 13.50 -4.70
C ILE A 44 3.79 13.48 -3.26
N ASP A 45 2.92 13.75 -2.28
CA ASP A 45 3.28 13.80 -0.87
C ASP A 45 3.27 12.41 -0.22
N ILE A 46 2.28 11.59 -0.61
CA ILE A 46 2.04 10.27 -0.02
C ILE A 46 1.85 9.23 -1.13
N ILE A 47 2.63 8.16 -1.07
CA ILE A 47 2.46 6.98 -1.93
C ILE A 47 2.13 5.77 -1.08
N THR A 48 1.00 5.14 -1.36
CA THR A 48 0.56 3.90 -0.70
C THR A 48 0.52 2.75 -1.70
N VAL A 49 1.15 1.63 -1.36
CA VAL A 49 1.32 0.51 -2.28
C VAL A 49 0.74 -0.77 -1.71
N TYR A 50 -0.05 -1.50 -2.50
CA TYR A 50 -0.57 -2.82 -2.14
C TYR A 50 0.45 -3.90 -2.47
N GLY A 51 1.30 -4.25 -1.50
CA GLY A 51 2.35 -5.25 -1.67
C GLY A 51 1.88 -6.68 -1.50
N PHE A 52 1.08 -6.96 -0.44
CA PHE A 52 0.60 -8.30 -0.11
C PHE A 52 -0.73 -8.24 0.62
N SER A 53 -1.76 -8.88 0.04
CA SER A 53 -3.10 -8.93 0.66
C SER A 53 -3.27 -10.12 1.59
N THR A 54 -4.28 -10.05 2.47
CA THR A 54 -4.70 -11.19 3.31
C THR A 54 -5.05 -12.42 2.45
N GLU A 55 -5.67 -12.23 1.29
CA GLU A 55 -6.04 -13.30 0.36
C GLU A 55 -4.83 -13.95 -0.32
N ASN A 56 -3.71 -13.22 -0.44
CA ASN A 56 -2.47 -13.77 -1.03
C ASN A 56 -1.84 -14.87 -0.19
N ARG A 57 -2.19 -14.99 1.10
CA ARG A 57 -1.79 -16.11 1.96
C ARG A 57 -2.29 -17.47 1.48
N ASN A 58 -3.38 -17.47 0.70
CA ASN A 58 -3.95 -18.70 0.11
C ASN A 58 -3.24 -19.15 -1.17
N ARG A 59 -2.14 -18.49 -1.56
CA ARG A 59 -1.30 -18.93 -2.67
C ARG A 59 -0.48 -20.15 -2.30
N ASP A 60 0.18 -20.72 -3.32
CA ASP A 60 1.12 -21.82 -3.11
C ASP A 60 2.12 -21.48 -1.99
N PRO A 61 2.32 -22.38 -0.99
CA PRO A 61 3.20 -22.09 0.14
C PRO A 61 4.63 -21.70 -0.26
N SER A 62 5.18 -22.29 -1.31
CA SER A 62 6.52 -21.95 -1.80
C SER A 62 6.58 -20.54 -2.40
N GLU A 63 5.51 -20.08 -3.05
CA GLU A 63 5.41 -18.69 -3.52
C GLU A 63 5.33 -17.73 -2.34
N VAL A 64 4.53 -18.05 -1.32
CA VAL A 64 4.40 -17.22 -0.11
C VAL A 64 5.73 -17.12 0.63
N GLU A 65 6.44 -18.23 0.83
CA GLU A 65 7.77 -18.24 1.45
C GLU A 65 8.78 -17.40 0.66
N GLY A 66 8.80 -17.53 -0.65
CA GLY A 66 9.65 -16.71 -1.52
C GLY A 66 9.33 -15.22 -1.41
N LEU A 67 8.04 -14.84 -1.30
CA LEU A 67 7.64 -13.45 -1.08
C LEU A 67 8.08 -12.92 0.29
N MET A 68 7.97 -13.74 1.37
CA MET A 68 8.44 -13.35 2.70
C MET A 68 9.94 -13.05 2.70
N LYS A 69 10.73 -13.86 1.97
CA LYS A 69 12.16 -13.60 1.79
C LYS A 69 12.41 -12.30 1.02
N ILE A 70 11.69 -12.06 -0.07
CA ILE A 70 11.80 -10.79 -0.83
C ILE A 70 11.48 -9.61 0.08
N PHE A 71 10.45 -9.68 0.92
CA PHE A 71 10.12 -8.58 1.84
C PHE A 71 11.22 -8.37 2.87
N LEU A 72 11.76 -9.44 3.46
CA LEU A 72 12.86 -9.33 4.42
C LEU A 72 14.07 -8.64 3.79
N ASP A 73 14.52 -9.13 2.62
CA ASP A 73 15.68 -8.59 1.91
C ASP A 73 15.45 -7.13 1.48
N TYR A 74 14.26 -6.82 0.95
CA TYR A 74 13.93 -5.49 0.45
C TYR A 74 13.83 -4.47 1.59
N LEU A 75 13.09 -4.77 2.67
CA LEU A 75 12.92 -3.87 3.81
C LEU A 75 14.26 -3.64 4.54
N SER A 76 15.08 -4.68 4.71
CA SER A 76 16.41 -4.54 5.29
C SER A 76 17.30 -3.61 4.46
N ALA A 77 17.26 -3.73 3.13
CA ALA A 77 18.02 -2.88 2.23
C ALA A 77 17.51 -1.42 2.18
N MET A 78 16.24 -1.17 2.51
CA MET A 78 15.68 0.19 2.57
C MET A 78 16.25 1.02 3.74
N ILE A 79 16.53 0.41 4.89
CA ILE A 79 16.96 1.13 6.09
C ILE A 79 18.14 2.06 5.80
N PRO A 80 19.31 1.58 5.33
CA PRO A 80 20.46 2.45 5.04
C PRO A 80 20.19 3.41 3.87
N ARG A 81 19.37 3.01 2.87
CA ARG A 81 19.06 3.88 1.72
C ARG A 81 18.23 5.10 2.10
N LEU A 82 17.39 4.96 3.12
CA LEU A 82 16.51 6.04 3.58
C LEU A 82 17.17 6.94 4.64
N GLU A 83 18.37 6.63 5.13
CA GLU A 83 19.02 7.37 6.22
C GLU A 83 19.06 8.89 5.94
N ASN A 84 19.46 9.27 4.72
CA ASN A 84 19.59 10.66 4.28
C ASN A 84 18.42 11.17 3.44
N GLN A 85 17.27 10.49 3.48
CA GLN A 85 16.07 10.89 2.75
C GLN A 85 14.98 11.29 3.73
N GLU A 86 14.21 12.32 3.41
CA GLU A 86 13.09 12.81 4.23
C GLU A 86 11.78 12.04 3.91
N ILE A 87 11.86 10.70 3.93
CA ILE A 87 10.74 9.80 3.65
C ILE A 87 10.40 9.03 4.92
N LYS A 88 9.18 9.20 5.42
CA LYS A 88 8.60 8.37 6.47
C LYS A 88 8.02 7.10 5.86
N VAL A 89 8.33 5.94 6.43
CA VAL A 89 7.77 4.65 6.01
C VAL A 89 6.80 4.13 7.05
N ASN A 90 5.63 3.68 6.61
CA ASN A 90 4.67 2.97 7.44
C ASN A 90 4.34 1.61 6.80
N ILE A 91 4.31 0.56 7.61
CA ILE A 91 3.85 -0.77 7.19
C ILE A 91 2.41 -0.94 7.67
N LEU A 92 1.47 -0.97 6.72
CA LEU A 92 0.04 -1.06 6.99
C LEU A 92 -0.44 -2.50 6.85
N GLY A 93 -1.16 -2.99 7.85
CA GLY A 93 -1.73 -4.34 7.89
C GLY A 93 -1.41 -5.09 9.18
N ASP A 94 -1.84 -6.34 9.26
CA ASP A 94 -1.61 -7.18 10.43
C ASP A 94 -0.19 -7.78 10.41
N LYS A 95 0.72 -7.14 11.15
CA LYS A 95 2.13 -7.55 11.26
C LYS A 95 2.31 -8.83 12.05
N SER A 96 1.37 -9.19 12.95
CA SER A 96 1.48 -10.36 13.84
C SER A 96 1.58 -11.69 13.10
N ALA A 97 1.12 -11.72 11.86
CA ALA A 97 1.11 -12.89 11.00
C ALA A 97 2.46 -13.18 10.31
N PHE A 98 3.47 -12.34 10.50
CA PHE A 98 4.81 -12.51 9.92
C PHE A 98 5.79 -13.16 10.92
N SER A 99 6.92 -13.64 10.42
CA SER A 99 7.99 -14.17 11.28
C SER A 99 8.55 -13.06 12.20
N PRO A 100 9.10 -13.43 13.37
CA PRO A 100 9.72 -12.46 14.29
C PRO A 100 10.78 -11.58 13.60
N ASP A 101 11.62 -12.16 12.73
CA ASP A 101 12.66 -11.42 12.00
C ASP A 101 12.05 -10.35 11.09
N LEU A 102 10.99 -10.69 10.34
CA LEU A 102 10.34 -9.76 9.45
C LEU A 102 9.59 -8.67 10.24
N GLN A 103 8.95 -9.02 11.37
CA GLN A 103 8.35 -8.04 12.27
C GLN A 103 9.40 -7.07 12.83
N HIS A 104 10.58 -7.58 13.23
CA HIS A 104 11.68 -6.76 13.74
C HIS A 104 12.18 -5.76 12.68
N ILE A 105 12.41 -6.21 11.45
CA ILE A 105 12.84 -5.33 10.35
C ILE A 105 11.78 -4.29 10.01
N MET A 106 10.50 -4.65 10.00
CA MET A 106 9.40 -3.69 9.82
C MET A 106 9.43 -2.60 10.90
N GLN A 107 9.56 -2.98 12.15
CA GLN A 107 9.62 -2.05 13.27
C GLN A 107 10.85 -1.16 13.19
N GLN A 108 12.03 -1.73 12.91
CA GLN A 108 13.27 -0.97 12.76
C GLN A 108 13.17 0.07 11.64
N LEU A 109 12.55 -0.28 10.50
CA LEU A 109 12.35 0.63 9.38
C LEU A 109 11.40 1.79 9.76
N GLU A 110 10.28 1.49 10.43
CA GLU A 110 9.36 2.52 10.89
C GLU A 110 10.01 3.44 11.93
N ASP A 111 10.73 2.90 12.92
CA ASP A 111 11.40 3.68 13.96
C ASP A 111 12.49 4.58 13.38
N SER A 112 13.29 4.09 12.45
CA SER A 112 14.36 4.85 11.79
C SER A 112 13.84 6.03 10.96
N THR A 113 12.58 5.96 10.51
CA THR A 113 11.95 6.99 9.68
C THR A 113 10.85 7.78 10.40
N ALA A 114 10.56 7.48 11.67
CA ALA A 114 9.40 8.02 12.41
C ALA A 114 9.35 9.55 12.49
N LYS A 115 10.52 10.21 12.55
CA LYS A 115 10.64 11.69 12.67
C LYS A 115 10.63 12.41 11.33
N LYS A 116 10.67 11.68 10.21
CA LYS A 116 10.65 12.23 8.86
C LYS A 116 9.22 12.57 8.47
N SER A 117 9.01 13.65 7.70
CA SER A 117 7.67 14.16 7.46
C SER A 117 7.43 14.76 6.08
N TRP A 118 8.46 14.89 5.24
CA TRP A 118 8.29 15.52 3.93
C TRP A 118 7.50 14.63 2.97
N HIS A 119 7.88 13.36 2.88
CA HIS A 119 7.17 12.37 2.09
C HIS A 119 6.74 11.18 2.95
N ILE A 120 5.65 10.54 2.59
CA ILE A 120 5.17 9.32 3.26
C ILE A 120 5.08 8.18 2.25
N PHE A 121 5.75 7.08 2.56
CA PHE A 121 5.60 5.83 1.85
C PHE A 121 4.88 4.81 2.74
N ASN A 122 3.70 4.38 2.32
CA ASN A 122 2.95 3.32 2.98
C ASN A 122 3.07 2.03 2.17
N LEU A 123 3.51 0.95 2.81
CA LEU A 123 3.53 -0.38 2.22
C LEU A 123 2.51 -1.28 2.92
N CYS A 124 1.48 -1.68 2.19
CA CYS A 124 0.43 -2.57 2.70
C CYS A 124 0.89 -4.03 2.60
N LEU A 125 1.13 -4.67 3.74
CA LEU A 125 1.54 -6.07 3.86
C LEU A 125 0.57 -6.82 4.79
N ASN A 126 0.10 -7.99 4.35
CA ASN A 126 -0.97 -8.73 5.01
C ASN A 126 -2.17 -7.83 5.30
N TYR A 127 -2.49 -7.00 4.33
CA TYR A 127 -3.54 -6.01 4.40
C TYR A 127 -4.82 -6.51 3.68
N GLY A 128 -5.97 -6.12 4.21
CA GLY A 128 -7.27 -6.29 3.57
C GLY A 128 -8.25 -5.27 4.15
N GLY A 129 -8.93 -4.49 3.30
CA GLY A 129 -9.81 -3.41 3.78
C GLY A 129 -10.98 -3.90 4.63
N ARG A 130 -11.51 -5.09 4.35
CA ARG A 130 -12.53 -5.71 5.23
C ARG A 130 -11.93 -6.11 6.58
N ALA A 131 -10.71 -6.65 6.60
CA ALA A 131 -10.02 -7.02 7.83
C ALA A 131 -9.67 -5.78 8.66
N GLU A 132 -9.23 -4.70 8.02
CA GLU A 132 -8.97 -3.40 8.67
C GLU A 132 -10.23 -2.84 9.33
N LEU A 133 -11.35 -2.79 8.59
CA LEU A 133 -12.64 -2.34 9.13
C LEU A 133 -13.10 -3.19 10.31
N LEU A 134 -13.01 -4.52 10.20
CA LEU A 134 -13.35 -5.43 11.28
C LEU A 134 -12.51 -5.17 12.52
N GLN A 135 -11.21 -4.98 12.38
CA GLN A 135 -10.31 -4.65 13.48
C GLN A 135 -10.66 -3.29 14.11
N ALA A 136 -10.96 -2.28 13.30
CA ALA A 136 -11.38 -0.96 13.78
C ALA A 136 -12.68 -1.06 14.58
N MET A 137 -13.69 -1.80 14.08
CA MET A 137 -14.95 -2.04 14.77
C MET A 137 -14.76 -2.77 16.11
N GLN A 138 -13.91 -3.80 16.14
CA GLN A 138 -13.61 -4.52 17.39
C GLN A 138 -12.93 -3.62 18.42
N ARG A 139 -11.99 -2.77 18.00
CA ARG A 139 -11.33 -1.80 18.89
C ARG A 139 -12.31 -0.76 19.43
N LEU A 140 -13.19 -0.21 18.58
CA LEU A 140 -14.25 0.72 18.99
C LEU A 140 -15.22 0.07 19.98
N ALA A 141 -15.67 -1.16 19.71
CA ALA A 141 -16.55 -1.91 20.63
C ALA A 141 -15.91 -2.12 21.99
N ASN A 142 -14.61 -2.44 22.02
CA ASN A 142 -13.86 -2.57 23.27
C ASN A 142 -13.78 -1.24 24.07
N GLU A 143 -13.60 -0.11 23.39
CA GLU A 143 -13.59 1.20 24.04
C GLU A 143 -14.97 1.57 24.60
N VAL A 144 -16.05 1.24 23.90
CA VAL A 144 -17.43 1.38 24.41
C VAL A 144 -17.65 0.49 25.63
N GLN A 145 -17.22 -0.78 25.56
CA GLN A 145 -17.35 -1.71 26.70
C GLN A 145 -16.62 -1.24 27.96
N LYS A 146 -15.44 -0.60 27.78
CA LYS A 146 -14.67 -0.01 28.89
C LYS A 146 -15.25 1.30 29.44
N GLY A 147 -16.27 1.86 28.77
CA GLY A 147 -16.86 3.15 29.14
C GLY A 147 -16.03 4.37 28.70
N ASN A 148 -15.01 4.17 27.89
CA ASN A 148 -14.17 5.24 27.35
C ASN A 148 -14.84 5.99 26.18
N LEU A 149 -15.90 5.40 25.60
CA LEU A 149 -16.60 5.91 24.43
C LEU A 149 -18.09 5.57 24.54
N GLN A 150 -18.97 6.48 24.09
CA GLN A 150 -20.38 6.17 23.92
C GLN A 150 -20.66 5.71 22.48
N PRO A 151 -21.63 4.83 22.19
CA PRO A 151 -21.97 4.45 20.83
C PRO A 151 -22.31 5.64 19.92
N THR A 152 -22.89 6.70 20.48
CA THR A 152 -23.25 7.95 19.79
C THR A 152 -22.05 8.80 19.38
N ASP A 153 -20.87 8.57 19.94
CA ASP A 153 -19.64 9.27 19.60
C ASP A 153 -19.00 8.71 18.33
N ILE A 154 -19.42 7.50 17.92
CA ILE A 154 -18.88 6.85 16.70
C ILE A 154 -19.38 7.57 15.48
N ASN A 155 -18.46 8.20 14.75
CA ASN A 155 -18.67 8.93 13.51
C ASN A 155 -17.55 8.62 12.51
N GLU A 156 -17.66 9.12 11.27
CA GLU A 156 -16.70 8.85 10.20
C GLU A 156 -15.25 9.25 10.57
N THR A 157 -15.08 10.40 11.23
CA THR A 157 -13.77 10.88 11.67
C THR A 157 -13.16 9.92 12.70
N LEU A 158 -13.97 9.47 13.67
CA LEU A 158 -13.50 8.53 14.70
C LEU A 158 -13.14 7.19 14.06
N ILE A 159 -13.96 6.65 13.14
CA ILE A 159 -13.66 5.41 12.43
C ILE A 159 -12.31 5.57 11.67
N SER A 160 -12.13 6.64 10.91
CA SER A 160 -10.88 6.92 10.19
C SER A 160 -9.66 6.95 11.11
N ASN A 161 -9.81 7.42 12.36
CA ASN A 161 -8.74 7.41 13.37
C ASN A 161 -8.40 6.02 13.92
N TYR A 162 -9.22 5.00 13.66
CA TYR A 162 -8.95 3.61 14.02
C TYR A 162 -8.42 2.77 12.88
N LEU A 163 -8.34 3.33 11.66
CA LEU A 163 -7.75 2.69 10.49
C LEU A 163 -6.22 2.81 10.48
N TYR A 164 -5.55 1.99 9.67
CA TYR A 164 -4.09 2.00 9.53
C TYR A 164 -3.57 3.32 8.94
N THR A 165 -4.39 4.02 8.16
CA THR A 165 -4.09 5.32 7.55
C THR A 165 -4.39 6.52 8.45
N LYS A 166 -4.58 6.29 9.75
CA LYS A 166 -4.86 7.35 10.73
C LYS A 166 -3.95 8.56 10.55
N GLY A 167 -4.58 9.75 10.50
CA GLY A 167 -3.88 11.03 10.37
C GLY A 167 -3.37 11.35 8.97
N GLN A 168 -3.68 10.51 7.98
CA GLN A 168 -3.39 10.77 6.57
C GLN A 168 -4.68 11.12 5.82
N PRO A 169 -4.61 11.95 4.77
CA PRO A 169 -5.75 12.20 3.90
C PRO A 169 -6.12 10.95 3.09
N ASP A 170 -7.38 10.85 2.70
CA ASP A 170 -7.82 9.85 1.74
C ASP A 170 -7.09 10.02 0.39
N PRO A 171 -7.04 8.99 -0.46
CA PRO A 171 -6.32 9.07 -1.73
C PRO A 171 -7.02 9.99 -2.71
N ASP A 172 -6.21 10.69 -3.48
CA ASP A 172 -6.66 11.44 -4.65
C ASP A 172 -6.82 10.52 -5.86
N LEU A 173 -5.90 9.58 -6.02
CA LEU A 173 -5.78 8.69 -7.17
C LEU A 173 -5.43 7.27 -6.74
N ILE A 174 -6.12 6.29 -7.33
CA ILE A 174 -5.77 4.87 -7.24
C ILE A 174 -5.40 4.37 -8.63
N ILE A 175 -4.18 3.90 -8.80
CA ILE A 175 -3.69 3.29 -10.03
C ILE A 175 -3.66 1.77 -9.84
N ARG A 176 -4.23 1.01 -10.77
CA ARG A 176 -4.04 -0.44 -10.83
C ARG A 176 -3.43 -0.84 -12.15
N THR A 177 -2.33 -1.59 -12.06
CA THR A 177 -1.65 -2.16 -13.22
C THR A 177 -2.34 -3.44 -13.70
N SER A 178 -2.03 -3.90 -14.91
CA SER A 178 -2.40 -5.19 -15.50
C SER A 178 -3.79 -5.35 -16.10
N GLY A 179 -4.54 -4.26 -16.29
CA GLY A 179 -5.83 -4.26 -16.99
C GLY A 179 -7.02 -4.83 -16.19
N GLU A 180 -6.85 -5.05 -14.89
CA GLU A 180 -7.92 -5.52 -14.03
C GLU A 180 -8.67 -4.33 -13.40
N ASN A 181 -9.97 -4.26 -13.60
CA ASN A 181 -10.81 -3.13 -13.20
C ASN A 181 -11.55 -3.44 -11.87
N ARG A 182 -10.83 -3.57 -10.79
CA ARG A 182 -11.34 -3.80 -9.43
C ARG A 182 -10.32 -3.39 -8.38
N LEU A 183 -10.75 -3.08 -7.15
CA LEU A 183 -9.87 -2.71 -6.03
C LEU A 183 -9.37 -3.91 -5.23
N SER A 184 -10.01 -5.08 -5.34
CA SER A 184 -9.66 -6.32 -4.64
C SER A 184 -9.52 -6.15 -3.11
N GLY A 185 -10.44 -5.38 -2.52
CA GLY A 185 -10.44 -5.11 -1.08
C GLY A 185 -9.36 -4.13 -0.62
N PHE A 186 -8.70 -3.41 -1.53
CA PHE A 186 -7.72 -2.39 -1.18
C PHE A 186 -8.43 -1.12 -0.67
N LEU A 187 -8.13 -0.75 0.57
CA LEU A 187 -8.53 0.49 1.23
C LEU A 187 -10.02 0.86 1.01
N THR A 188 -10.90 -0.04 1.41
CA THR A 188 -12.34 0.00 1.10
C THR A 188 -13.05 1.24 1.65
N TRP A 189 -12.63 1.75 2.81
CA TRP A 189 -13.18 2.95 3.44
C TRP A 189 -12.67 4.22 2.77
N GLN A 190 -11.37 4.29 2.58
CA GLN A 190 -10.68 5.52 2.17
C GLN A 190 -10.82 5.83 0.67
N SER A 191 -11.20 4.84 -0.16
CA SER A 191 -11.25 4.98 -1.63
C SER A 191 -12.50 5.65 -2.18
N THR A 192 -13.43 6.06 -1.31
CA THR A 192 -14.79 6.48 -1.66
C THR A 192 -14.85 7.60 -2.71
N TYR A 193 -13.93 8.55 -2.66
CA TYR A 193 -13.87 9.69 -3.60
C TYR A 193 -12.58 9.73 -4.42
N ALA A 194 -11.80 8.64 -4.42
CA ALA A 194 -10.60 8.56 -5.22
C ALA A 194 -10.92 8.40 -6.72
N GLU A 195 -10.14 9.04 -7.58
CA GLU A 195 -10.16 8.73 -9.01
C GLU A 195 -9.49 7.38 -9.26
N LEU A 196 -10.07 6.56 -10.14
CA LEU A 196 -9.57 5.22 -10.43
C LEU A 196 -9.01 5.18 -11.85
N ILE A 197 -7.75 4.77 -11.99
CA ILE A 197 -7.09 4.58 -13.28
C ILE A 197 -6.58 3.14 -13.38
N PHE A 198 -7.00 2.47 -14.45
CA PHE A 198 -6.65 1.08 -14.72
C PHE A 198 -5.78 1.02 -15.98
N THR A 199 -4.48 0.74 -15.83
CA THR A 199 -3.58 0.57 -16.97
C THR A 199 -3.39 -0.91 -17.32
N LYS A 200 -3.27 -1.21 -18.63
CA LYS A 200 -2.99 -2.56 -19.12
C LYS A 200 -1.54 -3.00 -18.88
N THR A 201 -0.66 -2.08 -18.57
CA THR A 201 0.75 -2.34 -18.32
C THR A 201 0.91 -3.26 -17.10
N LEU A 202 1.71 -4.32 -17.23
CA LEU A 202 2.04 -5.22 -16.14
C LEU A 202 3.02 -4.54 -15.17
N ARG A 203 2.95 -4.86 -13.87
CA ARG A 203 3.74 -4.17 -12.84
C ARG A 203 5.24 -4.03 -13.14
N PRO A 204 5.98 -5.08 -13.58
CA PRO A 204 7.41 -4.93 -13.86
C PRO A 204 7.73 -3.98 -15.01
N ASP A 205 6.76 -3.71 -15.88
CA ASP A 205 6.89 -2.82 -17.05
C ASP A 205 6.28 -1.42 -16.79
N PHE A 206 5.77 -1.15 -15.58
CA PHE A 206 5.21 0.15 -15.18
C PHE A 206 6.32 1.19 -15.06
N SER A 207 6.59 1.88 -16.15
CA SER A 207 7.65 2.89 -16.27
C SER A 207 7.20 4.27 -15.78
N GLU A 208 8.12 5.22 -15.79
CA GLU A 208 7.87 6.63 -15.46
C GLU A 208 6.91 7.26 -16.47
N GLU A 209 7.04 6.91 -17.77
CA GLU A 209 6.14 7.38 -18.83
C GLU A 209 4.70 6.90 -18.61
N VAL A 210 4.51 5.62 -18.22
CA VAL A 210 3.18 5.08 -17.90
C VAL A 210 2.61 5.74 -16.64
N PHE A 211 3.46 6.08 -15.68
CA PHE A 211 3.04 6.83 -14.50
C PHE A 211 2.58 8.24 -14.88
N ASP A 212 3.34 8.95 -15.73
CA ASP A 212 2.96 10.27 -16.25
C ASP A 212 1.64 10.23 -17.06
N GLU A 213 1.42 9.19 -17.86
CA GLU A 213 0.12 8.98 -18.54
C GLU A 213 -1.03 8.90 -17.51
N CYS A 214 -0.84 8.16 -16.41
CA CYS A 214 -1.84 8.08 -15.35
C CYS A 214 -2.06 9.42 -14.64
N LEU A 215 -1.01 10.17 -14.35
CA LEU A 215 -1.12 11.50 -13.73
C LEU A 215 -1.81 12.50 -14.67
N THR A 216 -1.46 12.50 -15.96
CA THR A 216 -2.09 13.33 -16.98
C THR A 216 -3.57 13.01 -17.16
N GLU A 217 -3.94 11.72 -17.10
CA GLU A 217 -5.35 11.30 -17.12
C GLU A 217 -6.10 11.78 -15.87
N TYR A 218 -5.48 11.70 -14.69
CA TYR A 218 -6.04 12.22 -13.45
C TYR A 218 -6.29 13.74 -13.51
N GLU A 219 -5.34 14.52 -14.03
CA GLU A 219 -5.45 15.99 -14.16
C GLU A 219 -6.63 16.44 -15.04
N LYS A 220 -7.04 15.61 -15.99
CA LYS A 220 -8.21 15.88 -16.84
C LYS A 220 -9.55 15.65 -16.13
N ARG A 221 -9.54 15.00 -14.97
CA ARG A 221 -10.75 14.65 -14.23
C ARG A 221 -11.10 15.72 -13.21
N HIS A 222 -12.40 15.95 -13.04
CA HIS A 222 -12.93 16.91 -12.06
C HIS A 222 -13.69 16.16 -10.98
N ARG A 223 -13.14 16.09 -9.79
CA ARG A 223 -13.84 15.54 -8.61
C ARG A 223 -14.92 16.49 -8.14
N ARG A 224 -16.17 16.07 -8.21
CA ARG A 224 -17.33 16.93 -7.85
C ARG A 224 -17.77 16.78 -6.39
N PHE A 225 -17.31 15.77 -5.66
CA PHE A 225 -17.66 15.50 -4.25
C PHE A 225 -19.17 15.60 -3.97
N GLY A 226 -20.01 15.12 -4.89
CA GLY A 226 -21.47 15.19 -4.77
C GLY A 226 -22.11 16.55 -5.03
N LYS A 227 -21.37 17.53 -5.56
CA LYS A 227 -21.84 18.88 -5.93
C LYS A 227 -22.16 18.96 -7.40
#